data_b3dc6a4e1181868cfb1e176262ff8286
#
_entry.id   b3dc6a4e1181868cfb1e176262ff8286
#
_cell.length_a   1.000
_cell.length_b   1.000
_cell.length_c   1.000
_cell.angle_alpha   90.00
_cell.angle_beta   90.00
_cell.angle_gamma   90.00
#
_symmetry.space_group_name_H-M   'P 1'
#
loop_
_entity.id
_entity.type
_entity.pdbx_description
1 polymer ?
#
loop_
_entity_poly.entity_id
_entity_poly.type
_entity_poly.pdbx_seq_one_letter_code
_entity_poly.pdbx_strand_id
1 'polypeptide(L)'
;YKTVFVPRLETCDVIITQGFTGHTKDGKTTTLGREGSDYSAGILAFCTNAEDVTIWKDVPGMLNADPKWFDDTIKLDQISFKEAIELSYYGASVIHPKTVKPLQNKNIPLYVKSFIQPNEPGTVIQASTEMDSLIPSFIFKMKQVLFSFTTKDFSFIVERNISDIFDLLHKHKMKVNLIQNSAISFSVCMDDDYNNFQNLLEDLKDKF
;
A
#
# COMPACT_ATOMS: atom_id res chain seq x y z
N TYR A 1 -10.80 -22.04 -7.18
CA TYR A 1 -9.53 -22.66 -7.49
C TYR A 1 -9.69 -24.18 -7.63
N LYS A 2 -10.08 -24.90 -6.56
CA LYS A 2 -10.14 -26.38 -6.54
C LYS A 2 -11.00 -27.00 -7.66
N THR A 3 -12.07 -26.35 -8.06
CA THR A 3 -13.03 -26.86 -9.05
C THR A 3 -12.69 -26.52 -10.50
N VAL A 4 -11.84 -25.51 -10.72
CA VAL A 4 -11.55 -25.00 -12.07
C VAL A 4 -10.07 -25.15 -12.44
N PHE A 5 -9.16 -24.74 -11.54
CA PHE A 5 -7.72 -24.75 -11.85
C PHE A 5 -7.08 -26.11 -11.61
N VAL A 6 -7.37 -26.79 -10.49
CA VAL A 6 -6.72 -28.07 -10.16
C VAL A 6 -6.89 -29.11 -11.26
N PRO A 7 -8.10 -29.35 -11.79
CA PRO A 7 -8.25 -30.36 -12.88
C PRO A 7 -7.51 -29.96 -14.16
N ARG A 8 -7.33 -28.68 -14.43
CA ARG A 8 -6.61 -28.20 -15.61
C ARG A 8 -5.10 -28.31 -15.48
N LEU A 9 -4.56 -28.10 -14.27
CA LEU A 9 -3.12 -28.24 -14.00
C LEU A 9 -2.64 -29.71 -14.21
N GLU A 10 -3.52 -30.69 -14.15
CA GLU A 10 -3.19 -32.08 -14.43
C GLU A 10 -3.05 -32.37 -15.95
N THR A 11 -3.58 -31.48 -16.79
CA THR A 11 -3.68 -31.71 -18.23
C THR A 11 -3.03 -30.63 -19.09
N CYS A 12 -2.64 -29.50 -18.51
CA CYS A 12 -2.08 -28.37 -19.21
C CYS A 12 -0.82 -27.86 -18.51
N ASP A 13 0.24 -27.60 -19.29
CA ASP A 13 1.49 -26.99 -18.78
C ASP A 13 1.33 -25.51 -18.46
N VAL A 14 0.40 -24.82 -19.13
CA VAL A 14 0.16 -23.38 -18.98
C VAL A 14 -1.33 -23.09 -18.89
N ILE A 15 -1.70 -22.26 -17.92
CA ILE A 15 -3.06 -21.73 -17.80
C ILE A 15 -3.02 -20.20 -17.94
N ILE A 16 -3.76 -19.68 -18.92
CA ILE A 16 -3.97 -18.25 -19.11
C ILE A 16 -5.32 -17.86 -18.54
N THR A 17 -5.33 -16.83 -17.68
CA THR A 17 -6.56 -16.31 -17.08
C THR A 17 -6.53 -14.78 -17.02
N GLN A 18 -7.71 -14.17 -16.94
CA GLN A 18 -7.84 -12.74 -16.70
C GLN A 18 -7.60 -12.43 -15.22
N GLY A 19 -7.12 -11.21 -14.98
CA GLY A 19 -7.06 -10.62 -13.64
C GLY A 19 -8.09 -9.51 -13.45
N PHE A 20 -8.02 -8.76 -12.33
CA PHE A 20 -8.80 -7.58 -12.01
C PHE A 20 -10.27 -7.83 -11.68
N THR A 21 -10.92 -8.79 -12.31
CA THR A 21 -12.36 -9.06 -12.14
C THR A 21 -12.63 -10.21 -11.20
N GLY A 22 -13.75 -10.13 -10.52
CA GLY A 22 -14.35 -11.18 -9.72
C GLY A 22 -15.87 -11.20 -9.93
N HIS A 23 -16.58 -12.00 -9.15
CA HIS A 23 -18.03 -12.01 -9.15
C HIS A 23 -18.58 -12.29 -7.75
N THR A 24 -19.79 -11.83 -7.50
CA THR A 24 -20.57 -12.14 -6.31
C THR A 24 -21.15 -13.56 -6.40
N LYS A 25 -21.70 -14.09 -5.32
CA LYS A 25 -22.36 -15.41 -5.30
C LYS A 25 -23.55 -15.50 -6.27
N ASP A 26 -24.24 -14.36 -6.48
CA ASP A 26 -25.35 -14.20 -7.41
C ASP A 26 -24.92 -13.86 -8.85
N GLY A 27 -23.63 -13.99 -9.15
CA GLY A 27 -23.08 -13.89 -10.51
C GLY A 27 -22.85 -12.47 -11.04
N LYS A 28 -22.99 -11.42 -10.21
CA LYS A 28 -22.69 -10.05 -10.64
C LYS A 28 -21.20 -9.81 -10.72
N THR A 29 -20.74 -9.21 -11.80
CA THR A 29 -19.33 -8.87 -12.00
C THR A 29 -18.90 -7.80 -10.99
N THR A 30 -17.74 -7.98 -10.39
CA THR A 30 -17.08 -7.06 -9.49
C THR A 30 -15.65 -6.79 -9.95
N THR A 31 -15.02 -5.74 -9.43
CA THR A 31 -13.62 -5.43 -9.66
C THR A 31 -12.84 -5.48 -8.35
N LEU A 32 -11.57 -5.82 -8.44
CA LEU A 32 -10.67 -5.88 -7.27
C LEU A 32 -10.06 -4.53 -6.90
N GLY A 33 -10.42 -3.47 -7.64
CA GLY A 33 -9.96 -2.11 -7.38
C GLY A 33 -8.54 -1.85 -7.90
N ARG A 34 -7.88 -0.84 -7.33
CA ARG A 34 -6.54 -0.42 -7.76
C ARG A 34 -5.57 -1.60 -7.73
N GLU A 35 -4.82 -1.76 -8.84
CA GLU A 35 -3.85 -2.84 -9.06
C GLU A 35 -4.45 -4.25 -8.90
N GLY A 36 -5.73 -4.40 -9.26
CA GLY A 36 -6.47 -5.63 -9.08
C GLY A 36 -5.93 -6.82 -9.89
N SER A 37 -5.23 -6.59 -11.00
CA SER A 37 -4.56 -7.64 -11.77
C SER A 37 -3.40 -8.26 -10.99
N ASP A 38 -2.56 -7.42 -10.37
CA ASP A 38 -1.46 -7.86 -9.51
C ASP A 38 -2.01 -8.63 -8.30
N TYR A 39 -3.11 -8.12 -7.73
CA TYR A 39 -3.79 -8.82 -6.62
C TYR A 39 -4.35 -10.17 -7.04
N SER A 40 -4.88 -10.31 -8.26
CA SER A 40 -5.31 -11.60 -8.81
C SER A 40 -4.15 -12.60 -8.90
N ALA A 41 -2.98 -12.15 -9.35
CA ALA A 41 -1.77 -12.96 -9.36
C ALA A 41 -1.37 -13.43 -7.96
N GLY A 42 -1.37 -12.52 -6.98
CA GLY A 42 -1.09 -12.86 -5.58
C GLY A 42 -2.08 -13.89 -4.99
N ILE A 43 -3.38 -13.74 -5.28
CA ILE A 43 -4.41 -14.72 -4.86
C ILE A 43 -4.17 -16.10 -5.52
N LEU A 44 -3.91 -16.11 -6.81
CA LEU A 44 -3.66 -17.37 -7.54
C LEU A 44 -2.42 -18.07 -6.99
N ALA A 45 -1.32 -17.35 -6.83
CA ALA A 45 -0.10 -17.89 -6.24
C ALA A 45 -0.33 -18.46 -4.84
N PHE A 46 -1.06 -17.75 -3.99
CA PHE A 46 -1.44 -18.26 -2.68
C PHE A 46 -2.25 -19.55 -2.78
N CYS A 47 -3.22 -19.64 -3.70
CA CYS A 47 -4.07 -20.80 -3.86
C CYS A 47 -3.33 -22.02 -4.42
N THR A 48 -2.34 -21.78 -5.29
CA THR A 48 -1.55 -22.85 -5.95
C THR A 48 -0.33 -23.28 -5.15
N ASN A 49 0.03 -22.57 -4.06
CA ASN A 49 1.33 -22.67 -3.40
C ASN A 49 2.48 -22.50 -4.41
N ALA A 50 2.39 -21.44 -5.21
CA ALA A 50 3.40 -21.15 -6.22
C ALA A 50 4.79 -21.02 -5.59
N GLU A 51 5.83 -21.36 -6.33
CA GLU A 51 7.22 -21.21 -5.91
C GLU A 51 7.60 -19.71 -5.86
N ASP A 52 7.11 -18.93 -6.83
CA ASP A 52 7.27 -17.48 -6.90
C ASP A 52 6.15 -16.81 -7.70
N VAL A 53 6.18 -15.48 -7.72
CA VAL A 53 5.32 -14.63 -8.57
C VAL A 53 6.17 -13.60 -9.26
N THR A 54 5.99 -13.40 -10.55
CA THR A 54 6.59 -12.28 -11.27
C THR A 54 5.51 -11.33 -11.77
N ILE A 55 5.60 -10.06 -11.39
CA ILE A 55 4.79 -8.98 -11.91
C ILE A 55 5.62 -8.18 -12.92
N TRP A 56 5.15 -8.16 -14.15
CA TRP A 56 5.79 -7.44 -15.24
C TRP A 56 5.23 -6.01 -15.33
N LYS A 57 6.13 -5.02 -15.23
CA LYS A 57 5.81 -3.59 -15.24
C LYS A 57 6.64 -2.85 -16.31
N ASP A 58 6.35 -1.58 -16.48
CA ASP A 58 7.13 -0.65 -17.33
C ASP A 58 8.32 0.00 -16.60
N VAL A 59 8.58 -0.43 -15.36
CA VAL A 59 9.68 0.05 -14.51
C VAL A 59 10.73 -1.03 -14.31
N PRO A 60 12.01 -0.67 -14.02
CA PRO A 60 13.10 -1.65 -13.87
C PRO A 60 13.00 -2.52 -12.61
N GLY A 61 12.12 -2.18 -11.70
CA GLY A 61 11.94 -2.79 -10.38
C GLY A 61 11.48 -1.73 -9.39
N MET A 62 11.69 -1.98 -8.09
CA MET A 62 11.49 -0.98 -7.04
C MET A 62 12.70 -0.05 -6.98
N LEU A 63 12.43 1.24 -6.92
CA LEU A 63 13.46 2.28 -6.75
C LEU A 63 13.40 2.83 -5.34
N ASN A 64 14.54 3.28 -4.83
CA ASN A 64 14.64 3.89 -3.50
C ASN A 64 13.99 5.29 -3.41
N ALA A 65 13.64 5.89 -4.54
CA ALA A 65 12.90 7.16 -4.63
C ALA A 65 12.14 7.25 -5.94
N ASP A 66 11.15 8.16 -6.03
CA ASP A 66 10.42 8.42 -7.27
C ASP A 66 11.30 9.25 -8.22
N PRO A 67 11.62 8.74 -9.44
CA PRO A 67 12.45 9.44 -10.40
C PRO A 67 11.86 10.75 -10.92
N LYS A 68 10.58 11.04 -10.64
CA LYS A 68 9.98 12.34 -10.93
C LYS A 68 10.51 13.46 -10.02
N TRP A 69 11.07 13.12 -8.88
CA TRP A 69 11.54 14.06 -7.85
C TRP A 69 13.05 13.96 -7.59
N PHE A 70 13.67 12.84 -7.97
CA PHE A 70 15.09 12.59 -7.76
C PHE A 70 15.73 12.12 -9.05
N ASP A 71 16.76 12.81 -9.49
CA ASP A 71 17.50 12.45 -10.69
C ASP A 71 18.35 11.18 -10.49
N ASP A 72 18.91 11.01 -9.29
CA ASP A 72 19.76 9.89 -8.92
C ASP A 72 19.00 8.86 -8.07
N THR A 73 18.23 7.99 -8.73
CA THR A 73 17.56 6.89 -8.04
C THR A 73 18.32 5.59 -8.15
N ILE A 74 18.26 4.77 -7.11
CA ILE A 74 18.93 3.47 -7.05
C ILE A 74 17.86 2.37 -7.09
N LYS A 75 18.05 1.41 -7.99
CA LYS A 75 17.21 0.21 -8.01
C LYS A 75 17.55 -0.67 -6.81
N LEU A 76 16.51 -1.11 -6.11
CA LEU A 76 16.63 -2.05 -4.99
C LEU A 76 16.60 -3.46 -5.55
N ASP A 77 17.70 -4.20 -5.41
CA ASP A 77 17.76 -5.57 -5.90
C ASP A 77 16.88 -6.52 -5.07
N GLN A 78 16.82 -6.27 -3.76
CA GLN A 78 16.03 -7.03 -2.81
C GLN A 78 15.49 -6.12 -1.72
N ILE A 79 14.23 -6.35 -1.33
CA ILE A 79 13.59 -5.72 -0.15
C ILE A 79 12.74 -6.73 0.59
N SER A 80 12.47 -6.48 1.87
CA SER A 80 11.55 -7.32 2.64
C SER A 80 10.09 -7.04 2.29
N PHE A 81 9.21 -8.00 2.60
CA PHE A 81 7.76 -7.77 2.53
C PHE A 81 7.32 -6.58 3.38
N LYS A 82 7.95 -6.37 4.54
CA LYS A 82 7.65 -5.25 5.44
C LYS A 82 7.99 -3.94 4.77
N GLU A 83 9.21 -3.80 4.24
CA GLU A 83 9.66 -2.60 3.56
C GLU A 83 8.79 -2.30 2.32
N ALA A 84 8.48 -3.32 1.51
CA ALA A 84 7.61 -3.15 0.35
C ALA A 84 6.21 -2.64 0.71
N ILE A 85 5.64 -3.06 1.84
CA ILE A 85 4.34 -2.60 2.34
C ILE A 85 4.43 -1.14 2.79
N GLU A 86 5.47 -0.77 3.54
CA GLU A 86 5.71 0.61 4.00
C GLU A 86 5.90 1.57 2.81
N LEU A 87 6.79 1.22 1.89
CA LEU A 87 7.01 2.00 0.67
C LEU A 87 5.70 2.22 -0.11
N SER A 88 4.93 1.16 -0.29
CA SER A 88 3.67 1.20 -1.03
C SER A 88 2.58 1.99 -0.31
N TYR A 89 2.52 1.93 1.01
CA TYR A 89 1.54 2.66 1.82
C TYR A 89 1.73 4.17 1.71
N TYR A 90 2.98 4.63 1.76
CA TYR A 90 3.30 6.05 1.71
C TYR A 90 3.40 6.64 0.30
N GLY A 91 3.33 5.85 -0.76
CA GLY A 91 3.18 6.39 -2.11
C GLY A 91 3.99 5.76 -3.22
N ALA A 92 4.88 4.80 -2.94
CA ALA A 92 5.52 4.03 -3.99
C ALA A 92 4.46 3.19 -4.73
N SER A 93 4.12 3.61 -5.96
CA SER A 93 2.97 3.08 -6.70
C SER A 93 3.28 1.83 -7.53
N VAL A 94 4.41 1.15 -7.27
CA VAL A 94 4.83 0.01 -8.10
C VAL A 94 4.04 -1.25 -7.76
N ILE A 95 3.82 -1.55 -6.48
CA ILE A 95 3.04 -2.71 -6.00
C ILE A 95 2.11 -2.25 -4.88
N HIS A 96 0.87 -2.73 -4.89
CA HIS A 96 -0.09 -2.42 -3.83
C HIS A 96 0.06 -3.40 -2.64
N PRO A 97 -0.05 -2.95 -1.36
CA PRO A 97 0.05 -3.81 -0.18
C PRO A 97 -0.87 -5.04 -0.21
N LYS A 98 -2.05 -4.94 -0.83
CA LYS A 98 -2.97 -6.07 -1.01
C LYS A 98 -2.36 -7.24 -1.77
N THR A 99 -1.48 -6.96 -2.75
CA THR A 99 -0.78 -7.99 -3.53
C THR A 99 0.26 -8.70 -2.68
N VAL A 100 0.98 -7.97 -1.84
CA VAL A 100 2.06 -8.50 -1.01
C VAL A 100 1.53 -9.42 0.10
N LYS A 101 0.41 -9.06 0.74
CA LYS A 101 -0.09 -9.76 1.93
C LYS A 101 -0.35 -11.27 1.75
N PRO A 102 -1.04 -11.76 0.71
CA PRO A 102 -1.20 -13.21 0.50
C PRO A 102 0.12 -13.93 0.27
N LEU A 103 1.09 -13.28 -0.38
CA LEU A 103 2.41 -13.85 -0.65
C LEU A 103 3.25 -13.95 0.63
N GLN A 104 3.26 -12.90 1.44
CA GLN A 104 3.90 -12.89 2.75
C GLN A 104 3.40 -14.04 3.64
N ASN A 105 2.11 -14.31 3.66
CA ASN A 105 1.51 -15.37 4.49
C ASN A 105 2.04 -16.78 4.14
N LYS A 106 2.58 -16.97 2.96
CA LYS A 106 3.14 -18.26 2.50
C LYS A 106 4.63 -18.19 2.15
N ASN A 107 5.29 -17.07 2.43
CA ASN A 107 6.68 -16.82 2.05
C ASN A 107 6.96 -17.04 0.55
N ILE A 108 6.02 -16.67 -0.31
CA ILE A 108 6.17 -16.76 -1.76
C ILE A 108 6.90 -15.50 -2.24
N PRO A 109 8.11 -15.60 -2.81
CA PRO A 109 8.82 -14.45 -3.34
C PRO A 109 8.05 -13.76 -4.47
N LEU A 110 8.09 -12.44 -4.48
CA LEU A 110 7.50 -11.61 -5.52
C LEU A 110 8.59 -10.86 -6.28
N TYR A 111 8.70 -11.14 -7.57
CA TYR A 111 9.59 -10.41 -8.46
C TYR A 111 8.84 -9.28 -9.18
N VAL A 112 9.44 -8.10 -9.18
CA VAL A 112 9.00 -6.96 -10.00
C VAL A 112 10.00 -6.79 -11.12
N LYS A 113 9.60 -7.05 -12.36
CA LYS A 113 10.47 -7.04 -13.53
C LYS A 113 9.93 -6.13 -14.63
N SER A 114 10.85 -5.63 -15.45
CA SER A 114 10.50 -4.82 -16.60
C SER A 114 10.16 -5.69 -17.81
N PHE A 115 8.97 -5.46 -18.42
CA PHE A 115 8.66 -6.09 -19.70
C PHE A 115 9.36 -5.38 -20.89
N ILE A 116 9.91 -4.18 -20.67
CA ILE A 116 10.73 -3.47 -21.66
C ILE A 116 12.15 -4.07 -21.71
N GLN A 117 12.67 -4.50 -20.54
CA GLN A 117 13.99 -5.09 -20.39
C GLN A 117 13.86 -6.45 -19.66
N PRO A 118 13.30 -7.47 -20.32
CA PRO A 118 12.91 -8.73 -19.65
C PRO A 118 14.07 -9.56 -19.12
N ASN A 119 15.29 -9.34 -19.61
CA ASN A 119 16.48 -10.03 -19.17
C ASN A 119 17.08 -9.47 -17.88
N GLU A 120 16.65 -8.26 -17.46
CA GLU A 120 17.11 -7.67 -16.20
C GLU A 120 16.47 -8.40 -15.00
N PRO A 121 17.21 -8.56 -13.88
CA PRO A 121 16.74 -9.32 -12.74
C PRO A 121 15.52 -8.70 -12.03
N GLY A 122 15.36 -7.36 -12.13
CA GLY A 122 14.31 -6.62 -11.41
C GLY A 122 14.60 -6.48 -9.91
N THR A 123 13.53 -6.46 -9.12
CA THR A 123 13.58 -6.45 -7.65
C THR A 123 12.89 -7.68 -7.11
N VAL A 124 13.47 -8.35 -6.13
CA VAL A 124 12.80 -9.42 -5.37
C VAL A 124 12.28 -8.88 -4.04
N ILE A 125 11.02 -9.20 -3.73
CA ILE A 125 10.35 -8.91 -2.46
C ILE A 125 10.16 -10.24 -1.73
N GLN A 126 10.79 -10.40 -0.56
CA GLN A 126 10.81 -11.67 0.17
C GLN A 126 10.89 -11.47 1.69
N ALA A 127 11.04 -12.55 2.46
CA ALA A 127 11.03 -12.46 3.92
C ALA A 127 12.31 -11.89 4.54
N SER A 128 13.47 -12.02 3.86
CA SER A 128 14.76 -11.51 4.37
C SER A 128 14.76 -9.98 4.45
N THR A 129 15.26 -9.45 5.58
CA THR A 129 15.41 -8.02 5.86
C THR A 129 16.85 -7.54 5.77
N GLU A 130 17.79 -8.41 5.38
CA GLU A 130 19.24 -8.13 5.40
C GLU A 130 19.63 -6.93 4.53
N MET A 131 18.91 -6.71 3.42
CA MET A 131 19.20 -5.63 2.48
C MET A 131 18.47 -4.32 2.78
N ASP A 132 17.43 -4.33 3.65
CA ASP A 132 16.55 -3.17 3.88
C ASP A 132 17.31 -1.94 4.43
N SER A 133 18.37 -2.15 5.19
CA SER A 133 19.14 -1.07 5.81
C SER A 133 20.29 -0.52 4.94
N LEU A 134 20.58 -1.15 3.81
CA LEU A 134 21.76 -0.81 3.00
C LEU A 134 21.52 0.44 2.13
N ILE A 135 20.29 0.62 1.65
CA ILE A 135 19.93 1.74 0.78
C ILE A 135 18.74 2.45 1.39
N PRO A 136 18.89 3.71 1.82
CA PRO A 136 17.77 4.48 2.34
C PRO A 136 16.74 4.77 1.25
N SER A 137 15.46 4.61 1.58
CA SER A 137 14.34 4.90 0.68
C SER A 137 13.69 6.24 1.03
N PHE A 138 13.36 7.03 0.02
CA PHE A 138 12.75 8.35 0.14
C PHE A 138 11.38 8.36 -0.53
N ILE A 139 10.34 8.61 0.25
CA ILE A 139 8.97 8.66 -0.25
C ILE A 139 8.42 10.05 -0.06
N PHE A 140 7.82 10.58 -1.13
CA PHE A 140 7.13 11.86 -1.11
C PHE A 140 5.64 11.66 -1.27
N LYS A 141 4.88 12.18 -0.33
CA LYS A 141 3.44 12.28 -0.46
C LYS A 141 3.05 13.75 -0.53
N MET A 142 2.63 14.17 -1.72
CA MET A 142 2.19 15.54 -2.00
C MET A 142 0.77 15.78 -1.49
N LYS A 143 0.37 17.06 -1.46
CA LYS A 143 -0.98 17.51 -1.07
C LYS A 143 -1.37 16.99 0.32
N GLN A 144 -0.56 17.35 1.30
CA GLN A 144 -0.80 17.04 2.69
C GLN A 144 -1.09 18.32 3.48
N VAL A 145 -1.95 18.20 4.47
CA VAL A 145 -2.24 19.24 5.46
C VAL A 145 -1.78 18.76 6.82
N LEU A 146 -0.98 19.57 7.51
CA LEU A 146 -0.66 19.36 8.91
C LEU A 146 -1.65 20.15 9.76
N PHE A 147 -2.39 19.44 10.60
CA PHE A 147 -3.36 20.02 11.51
C PHE A 147 -2.93 19.74 12.96
N SER A 148 -2.81 20.81 13.76
CA SER A 148 -2.37 20.73 15.15
C SER A 148 -3.45 21.25 16.09
N PHE A 149 -3.78 20.45 17.09
CA PHE A 149 -4.66 20.78 18.21
C PHE A 149 -3.80 21.12 19.40
N THR A 150 -4.08 22.23 20.06
CA THR A 150 -3.40 22.67 21.29
C THR A 150 -4.42 23.14 22.30
N THR A 151 -4.15 22.90 23.57
CA THR A 151 -5.00 23.40 24.66
C THR A 151 -4.70 24.88 24.93
N LYS A 152 -5.73 25.68 25.20
CA LYS A 152 -5.58 27.12 25.49
C LYS A 152 -4.99 27.43 26.88
N ASP A 153 -5.20 26.52 27.80
CA ASP A 153 -4.85 26.64 29.24
C ASP A 153 -3.66 25.78 29.65
N PHE A 154 -2.94 25.21 28.67
CA PHE A 154 -1.83 24.27 28.88
C PHE A 154 -2.21 22.99 29.62
N SER A 155 -3.49 22.67 29.73
CA SER A 155 -3.95 21.35 30.21
C SER A 155 -3.44 20.24 29.31
N PHE A 156 -3.33 19.03 29.86
CA PHE A 156 -2.93 17.87 29.05
C PHE A 156 -4.04 17.45 28.09
N ILE A 157 -3.64 17.08 26.89
CA ILE A 157 -4.53 16.39 25.96
C ILE A 157 -4.70 14.95 26.44
N VAL A 158 -5.93 14.59 26.79
CA VAL A 158 -6.27 13.27 27.29
C VAL A 158 -6.86 12.38 26.18
N GLU A 159 -6.91 11.09 26.41
CA GLU A 159 -7.38 10.07 25.46
C GLU A 159 -8.78 10.38 24.89
N ARG A 160 -9.65 10.98 25.72
CA ARG A 160 -11.00 11.37 25.29
C ARG A 160 -10.96 12.44 24.20
N ASN A 161 -10.10 13.44 24.35
CA ASN A 161 -9.94 14.50 23.33
C ASN A 161 -9.47 13.88 22.00
N ILE A 162 -8.52 12.97 22.05
CA ILE A 162 -7.99 12.25 20.86
C ILE A 162 -9.10 11.43 20.22
N SER A 163 -9.89 10.69 21.02
CA SER A 163 -11.03 9.91 20.51
C SER A 163 -12.03 10.81 19.80
N ASP A 164 -12.40 11.92 20.41
CA ASP A 164 -13.35 12.89 19.84
C ASP A 164 -12.85 13.49 18.51
N ILE A 165 -11.55 13.78 18.42
CA ILE A 165 -10.91 14.24 17.17
C ILE A 165 -10.99 13.14 16.08
N PHE A 166 -10.66 11.89 16.42
CA PHE A 166 -10.72 10.80 15.45
C PHE A 166 -12.14 10.50 14.98
N ASP A 167 -13.15 10.63 15.84
CA ASP A 167 -14.54 10.49 15.45
C ASP A 167 -14.95 11.52 14.39
N LEU A 168 -14.51 12.78 14.56
CA LEU A 168 -14.75 13.83 13.56
C LEU A 168 -13.96 13.57 12.27
N LEU A 169 -12.69 13.18 12.35
CA LEU A 169 -11.90 12.82 11.18
C LEU A 169 -12.55 11.66 10.40
N HIS A 170 -13.05 10.65 11.11
CA HIS A 170 -13.78 9.53 10.49
C HIS A 170 -15.09 9.97 9.85
N LYS A 171 -15.89 10.78 10.54
CA LYS A 171 -17.17 11.35 10.04
C LYS A 171 -16.96 12.06 8.71
N HIS A 172 -15.89 12.85 8.59
CA HIS A 172 -15.55 13.61 7.39
C HIS A 172 -14.66 12.85 6.41
N LYS A 173 -14.43 11.53 6.64
CA LYS A 173 -13.64 10.64 5.76
C LYS A 173 -12.21 11.15 5.51
N MET A 174 -11.65 11.90 6.46
CA MET A 174 -10.27 12.37 6.39
C MET A 174 -9.29 11.23 6.60
N LYS A 175 -8.36 11.07 5.66
CA LYS A 175 -7.33 10.04 5.76
C LYS A 175 -6.11 10.58 6.48
N VAL A 176 -5.87 10.08 7.69
CA VAL A 176 -4.66 10.41 8.48
C VAL A 176 -3.49 9.55 7.99
N ASN A 177 -2.34 10.20 7.76
CA ASN A 177 -1.11 9.57 7.28
C ASN A 177 -0.03 9.51 8.37
N LEU A 178 0.06 10.53 9.23
CA LEU A 178 1.02 10.59 10.32
C LEU A 178 0.39 11.25 11.53
N ILE A 179 0.77 10.79 12.71
CA ILE A 179 0.28 11.29 14.00
C ILE A 179 1.49 11.59 14.86
N GLN A 180 1.46 12.74 15.50
CA GLN A 180 2.40 13.12 16.54
C GLN A 180 1.63 13.60 17.78
N ASN A 181 1.90 12.99 18.91
CA ASN A 181 1.31 13.37 20.19
C ASN A 181 2.38 13.90 21.14
N SER A 182 2.02 14.95 21.88
CA SER A 182 2.78 15.48 23.01
C SER A 182 1.85 15.74 24.19
N ALA A 183 2.37 16.23 25.33
CA ALA A 183 1.57 16.50 26.51
C ALA A 183 0.43 17.52 26.26
N ILE A 184 0.69 18.56 25.46
CA ILE A 184 -0.22 19.69 25.25
C ILE A 184 -0.59 19.91 23.78
N SER A 185 -0.13 19.05 22.89
CA SER A 185 -0.45 19.14 21.45
C SER A 185 -0.64 17.77 20.83
N PHE A 186 -1.60 17.69 19.91
CA PHE A 186 -1.87 16.54 19.09
C PHE A 186 -1.90 17.00 17.63
N SER A 187 -1.01 16.44 16.80
CA SER A 187 -0.88 16.83 15.41
C SER A 187 -1.15 15.64 14.49
N VAL A 188 -1.87 15.88 13.43
CA VAL A 188 -2.16 14.91 12.38
C VAL A 188 -1.77 15.47 11.02
N CYS A 189 -1.08 14.65 10.22
CA CYS A 189 -0.86 14.91 8.81
C CYS A 189 -1.86 14.09 8.00
N MET A 190 -2.60 14.71 7.12
CA MET A 190 -3.68 14.07 6.37
C MET A 190 -3.72 14.55 4.92
N ASP A 191 -4.40 13.78 4.07
CA ASP A 191 -4.58 14.16 2.67
C ASP A 191 -5.38 15.46 2.58
N ASP A 192 -4.93 16.38 1.70
CA ASP A 192 -5.62 17.64 1.43
C ASP A 192 -6.88 17.39 0.61
N ASP A 193 -8.01 17.31 1.28
CA ASP A 193 -9.35 17.27 0.70
C ASP A 193 -10.11 18.52 1.13
N TYR A 194 -10.03 19.55 0.31
CA TYR A 194 -10.56 20.88 0.63
C TYR A 194 -12.03 20.87 1.08
N ASN A 195 -12.90 20.11 0.42
CA ASN A 195 -14.34 20.11 0.75
C ASN A 195 -14.59 19.45 2.10
N ASN A 196 -13.99 18.28 2.34
CA ASN A 196 -14.14 17.58 3.61
C ASN A 196 -13.47 18.34 4.76
N PHE A 197 -12.37 19.06 4.46
CA PHE A 197 -11.65 19.87 5.43
C PHE A 197 -12.46 21.05 5.96
N GLN A 198 -13.21 21.77 5.09
CA GLN A 198 -14.05 22.89 5.54
C GLN A 198 -15.15 22.42 6.49
N ASN A 199 -15.84 21.32 6.13
CA ASN A 199 -16.87 20.73 6.99
C ASN A 199 -16.30 20.23 8.33
N LEU A 200 -15.09 19.67 8.31
CA LEU A 200 -14.37 19.28 9.53
C LEU A 200 -14.08 20.48 10.44
N LEU A 201 -13.62 21.59 9.86
CA LEU A 201 -13.33 22.80 10.63
C LEU A 201 -14.57 23.39 11.35
N GLU A 202 -15.73 23.33 10.71
CA GLU A 202 -17.00 23.77 11.31
C GLU A 202 -17.33 22.90 12.53
N ASP A 203 -17.36 21.58 12.36
CA ASP A 203 -17.66 20.65 13.45
C ASP A 203 -16.64 20.73 14.60
N LEU A 204 -15.35 20.98 14.28
CA LEU A 204 -14.32 21.16 15.30
C LEU A 204 -14.54 22.44 16.13
N LYS A 205 -14.93 23.57 15.48
CA LYS A 205 -15.23 24.83 16.19
C LYS A 205 -16.45 24.72 17.10
N ASP A 206 -17.42 23.87 16.72
CA ASP A 206 -18.63 23.63 17.52
C ASP A 206 -18.35 22.74 18.74
N LYS A 207 -17.32 21.89 18.66
CA LYS A 207 -17.01 20.92 19.70
C LYS A 207 -15.92 21.37 20.67
N PHE A 208 -14.98 22.19 20.22
CA PHE A 208 -13.80 22.68 20.95
C PHE A 208 -13.68 24.21 20.92
#